data_9fbd73b5f2fef194e9a8df0bfb709e6d
#
_entry.id   9fbd73b5f2fef194e9a8df0bfb709e6d
#
_cell.length_a   1.000
_cell.length_b   1.000
_cell.length_c   1.000
_cell.angle_alpha   90.00
_cell.angle_beta   90.00
_cell.angle_gamma   90.00
#
_symmetry.space_group_name_H-M   'P 1'
#
loop_
_entity.id
_entity.type
_entity.pdbx_description
1 polymer ?
#
loop_
_entity_poly.entity_id
_entity_poly.type
_entity_poly.pdbx_seq_one_letter_code
_entity_poly.pdbx_strand_id
1 'polypeptide(L)'
;MDEWARVSRRRLLQASALGGGMLAACSPMQGGSSFEAAPPLVPIRARTDRIIDIAVCLRPFRLAGPRVEVERLGDTLVVHNYGHGGSGWSLSWGSSARAVRLAMQASPSEVAVIGCGALGLTSAILTQRAGARVTIYAREQLPLTTSARATGEWTPDSRIALADKAAPDFGTLWEEMARAAFKTHRDYLGLPGTPVEWIDQYSISRPAAGGSADSGATNDSVARPALDFASYRRRIADLTPKWRAVPADATPFKAASVARSEIMIFNIVDYGHTLLNDFFIAGGQFRRADFRTPSEIAALGKKVVINCTGYGARALWRDDTLVPVRGQIARLIPQLDVRYGLVYRHILTVPRRDGIVVQSFASGEMQGYDDTNEAPDRAEAERAVTTLAELFSPARST
;
A
#
# COMPACT_ATOMS: atom_id res chain seq x y z
N MET A 1 3.28 32.89 43.43
CA MET A 1 3.99 31.67 43.84
C MET A 1 3.42 30.58 42.95
N ASP A 2 4.05 30.06 41.86
CA ASP A 2 5.46 29.93 41.53
C ASP A 2 5.64 30.03 40.01
N GLU A 3 6.67 30.76 39.68
CA GLU A 3 7.32 30.83 38.36
C GLU A 3 8.02 29.52 38.06
N TRP A 4 7.68 28.85 36.93
CA TRP A 4 8.55 27.86 36.34
C TRP A 4 9.13 28.37 35.02
N ALA A 5 10.42 28.66 35.11
CA ALA A 5 11.23 29.28 34.12
C ALA A 5 11.30 28.46 32.79
N ARG A 6 11.10 29.17 31.68
CA ARG A 6 11.43 28.72 30.33
C ARG A 6 12.94 28.66 30.18
N VAL A 7 13.49 27.45 30.14
CA VAL A 7 14.91 27.23 29.74
C VAL A 7 14.98 27.25 28.23
N SER A 8 15.55 28.31 27.69
CA SER A 8 15.81 28.49 26.26
C SER A 8 16.96 27.56 25.82
N ARG A 9 16.75 26.81 24.75
CA ARG A 9 17.75 25.91 24.09
C ARG A 9 19.05 26.60 23.65
N ARG A 10 19.13 27.93 23.73
CA ARG A 10 20.32 28.71 23.33
C ARG A 10 21.41 28.82 24.38
N ARG A 11 21.20 28.42 25.63
CA ARG A 11 22.20 28.53 26.71
C ARG A 11 23.01 27.26 26.97
N LEU A 12 22.72 26.16 26.27
CA LEU A 12 23.45 24.88 26.41
C LEU A 12 24.64 24.74 25.46
N LEU A 13 24.89 25.70 24.56
CA LEU A 13 25.95 25.62 23.55
C LEU A 13 27.14 26.59 23.83
N GLN A 14 27.21 27.22 24.98
CA GLN A 14 28.30 28.20 25.30
C GLN A 14 29.23 27.80 26.44
N ALA A 15 29.23 26.56 26.90
CA ALA A 15 30.09 26.10 27.99
C ALA A 15 31.01 24.93 27.58
N SER A 16 31.78 25.05 26.48
CA SER A 16 32.85 24.09 26.17
C SER A 16 33.89 24.73 25.23
N ALA A 17 34.54 25.77 25.70
CA ALA A 17 35.74 26.26 25.04
C ALA A 17 36.72 26.75 26.12
N LEU A 18 37.59 25.88 26.60
CA LEU A 18 38.92 26.16 27.15
C LEU A 18 39.52 24.86 27.73
N GLY A 19 40.54 24.33 27.07
CA GLY A 19 41.33 23.24 27.61
C GLY A 19 42.26 22.55 26.61
N GLY A 20 43.41 23.11 26.39
CA GLY A 20 44.69 22.38 26.25
C GLY A 20 44.92 21.50 25.01
N GLY A 21 45.79 21.98 24.12
CA GLY A 21 46.35 21.19 23.02
C GLY A 21 47.22 20.01 23.48
N MET A 22 47.07 18.87 22.79
CA MET A 22 48.09 17.86 22.61
C MET A 22 48.09 17.42 21.14
N LEU A 23 49.23 17.68 20.49
CA LEU A 23 49.55 17.15 19.18
C LEU A 23 49.66 15.62 19.31
N ALA A 24 48.63 14.89 18.87
CA ALA A 24 48.71 13.45 18.66
C ALA A 24 48.84 13.18 17.16
N ALA A 25 49.90 12.47 16.83
CA ALA A 25 50.27 12.05 15.48
C ALA A 25 49.11 11.40 14.74
N CYS A 26 48.82 11.90 13.52
CA CYS A 26 47.92 11.22 12.56
C CYS A 26 48.60 9.92 12.09
N SER A 27 48.30 8.81 12.75
CA SER A 27 48.39 7.51 12.09
C SER A 27 47.21 7.37 11.15
N PRO A 28 47.38 6.94 9.88
CA PRO A 28 46.27 6.64 9.03
C PRO A 28 45.53 5.43 9.64
N MET A 29 44.40 5.67 10.28
CA MET A 29 43.44 4.60 10.56
C MET A 29 43.04 4.07 9.20
N GLN A 30 43.55 2.90 8.84
CA GLN A 30 42.90 2.03 7.88
C GLN A 30 41.48 1.73 8.44
N GLY A 31 40.54 2.55 8.03
CA GLY A 31 39.12 2.32 8.28
C GLY A 31 38.68 1.08 7.49
N GLY A 32 38.91 -0.08 8.06
CA GLY A 32 38.11 -1.25 7.71
C GLY A 32 36.69 -0.85 8.01
N SER A 33 35.87 -0.64 6.96
CA SER A 33 34.45 -0.56 7.10
C SER A 33 34.02 -1.88 7.73
N SER A 34 33.81 -1.88 9.04
CA SER A 34 33.11 -2.97 9.69
C SER A 34 31.68 -2.93 9.15
N PHE A 35 31.48 -3.63 8.04
CA PHE A 35 30.13 -3.96 7.62
C PHE A 35 29.54 -4.78 8.77
N GLU A 36 28.61 -4.20 9.48
CA GLU A 36 27.78 -4.97 10.40
C GLU A 36 27.13 -6.06 9.55
N ALA A 37 27.45 -7.31 9.84
CA ALA A 37 26.90 -8.43 9.08
C ALA A 37 25.37 -8.33 9.14
N ALA A 38 24.73 -8.32 7.98
CA ALA A 38 23.26 -8.29 7.94
C ALA A 38 22.72 -9.41 8.82
N PRO A 39 21.70 -9.17 9.65
CA PRO A 39 21.14 -10.21 10.51
C PRO A 39 20.74 -11.42 9.65
N PRO A 40 20.96 -12.64 10.14
CA PRO A 40 20.67 -13.84 9.39
C PRO A 40 19.19 -13.86 8.97
N LEU A 41 18.93 -14.16 7.71
CA LEU A 41 17.57 -14.27 7.17
C LEU A 41 16.89 -15.51 7.80
N VAL A 42 15.93 -15.27 8.67
CA VAL A 42 15.17 -16.35 9.32
C VAL A 42 14.22 -17.00 8.30
N PRO A 43 14.22 -18.33 8.13
CA PRO A 43 13.31 -18.99 7.18
C PRO A 43 11.84 -18.74 7.51
N ILE A 44 11.06 -18.42 6.46
CA ILE A 44 9.60 -18.35 6.58
C ILE A 44 9.06 -19.77 6.78
N ARG A 45 8.26 -19.98 7.82
CA ARG A 45 7.57 -21.24 8.09
C ARG A 45 6.35 -21.39 7.16
N ALA A 46 6.63 -21.55 5.88
CA ALA A 46 5.63 -21.65 4.81
C ALA A 46 5.01 -23.06 4.83
N ARG A 47 3.92 -23.22 5.57
CA ARG A 47 3.16 -24.48 5.71
C ARG A 47 1.68 -24.20 5.59
N THR A 48 0.94 -25.08 4.93
CA THR A 48 -0.51 -24.91 4.68
C THR A 48 -1.35 -24.94 5.96
N ASP A 49 -0.91 -25.68 6.98
CA ASP A 49 -1.54 -25.71 8.32
C ASP A 49 -1.34 -24.41 9.13
N ARG A 50 -0.51 -23.49 8.64
CA ARG A 50 -0.31 -22.17 9.23
C ARG A 50 -1.12 -21.07 8.57
N ILE A 51 -1.96 -21.41 7.58
CA ILE A 51 -2.89 -20.46 6.98
C ILE A 51 -4.00 -20.14 7.99
N ILE A 52 -4.01 -18.91 8.50
CA ILE A 52 -5.00 -18.46 9.48
C ILE A 52 -6.16 -17.72 8.83
N ASP A 53 -5.97 -17.22 7.60
CA ASP A 53 -7.01 -16.50 6.86
C ASP A 53 -6.70 -16.49 5.36
N ILE A 54 -7.77 -16.45 4.57
CA ILE A 54 -7.70 -16.25 3.12
C ILE A 54 -8.64 -15.10 2.78
N ALA A 55 -8.08 -13.95 2.46
CA ALA A 55 -8.85 -12.76 2.17
C ALA A 55 -8.94 -12.51 0.66
N VAL A 56 -10.15 -12.25 0.18
CA VAL A 56 -10.44 -11.90 -1.21
C VAL A 56 -10.97 -10.48 -1.26
N CYS A 57 -10.53 -9.70 -2.25
CA CYS A 57 -11.04 -8.36 -2.52
C CYS A 57 -11.25 -8.13 -4.02
N LEU A 58 -12.24 -7.32 -4.35
CA LEU A 58 -12.40 -6.76 -5.69
C LEU A 58 -11.76 -5.38 -5.72
N ARG A 59 -10.61 -5.27 -6.41
CA ARG A 59 -9.94 -3.98 -6.59
C ARG A 59 -10.73 -3.14 -7.58
N PRO A 60 -11.04 -1.88 -7.27
CA PRO A 60 -11.80 -1.01 -8.17
C PRO A 60 -10.90 -0.46 -9.28
N PHE A 61 -10.73 -1.21 -10.35
CA PHE A 61 -9.94 -0.76 -11.49
C PHE A 61 -10.81 0.06 -12.45
N ARG A 62 -10.32 1.23 -12.85
CA ARG A 62 -10.96 2.07 -13.84
C ARG A 62 -10.03 2.27 -15.03
N LEU A 63 -10.51 1.99 -16.23
CA LEU A 63 -9.68 1.91 -17.44
C LEU A 63 -8.89 3.20 -17.71
N ALA A 64 -9.52 4.36 -17.51
CA ALA A 64 -8.92 5.69 -17.73
C ALA A 64 -8.13 6.22 -16.50
N GLY A 65 -8.00 5.44 -15.44
CA GLY A 65 -7.45 5.87 -14.16
C GLY A 65 -8.51 6.29 -13.14
N PRO A 66 -8.08 6.68 -11.92
CA PRO A 66 -8.98 7.07 -10.85
C PRO A 66 -9.88 8.24 -11.24
N ARG A 67 -11.13 8.21 -10.77
CA ARG A 67 -12.05 9.31 -10.85
C ARG A 67 -11.82 10.27 -9.69
N VAL A 68 -11.17 11.41 -9.96
CA VAL A 68 -10.94 12.49 -8.98
C VAL A 68 -11.46 13.79 -9.58
N GLU A 69 -12.78 13.97 -9.55
CA GLU A 69 -13.49 15.04 -10.22
C GLU A 69 -14.77 15.45 -9.48
N VAL A 70 -15.33 16.59 -9.87
CA VAL A 70 -16.54 17.19 -9.31
C VAL A 70 -17.75 16.82 -10.13
N GLU A 71 -18.84 16.47 -9.44
CA GLU A 71 -20.18 16.30 -10.02
C GLU A 71 -21.20 17.09 -9.20
N ARG A 72 -22.20 17.67 -9.85
CA ARG A 72 -23.35 18.33 -9.20
C ARG A 72 -24.51 17.35 -9.10
N LEU A 73 -25.02 17.18 -7.87
CA LEU A 73 -26.20 16.38 -7.59
C LEU A 73 -27.24 17.29 -6.91
N GLY A 74 -28.03 18.00 -7.71
CA GLY A 74 -28.85 19.10 -7.22
C GLY A 74 -27.97 20.19 -6.58
N ASP A 75 -28.26 20.55 -5.34
CA ASP A 75 -27.49 21.56 -4.59
C ASP A 75 -26.23 20.98 -3.93
N THR A 76 -26.04 19.65 -3.98
CA THR A 76 -24.87 18.96 -3.41
C THR A 76 -23.72 18.95 -4.40
N LEU A 77 -22.55 19.42 -3.96
CA LEU A 77 -21.28 19.22 -4.65
C LEU A 77 -20.71 17.86 -4.26
N VAL A 78 -20.60 16.93 -5.18
CA VAL A 78 -19.96 15.63 -4.96
C VAL A 78 -18.57 15.65 -5.58
N VAL A 79 -17.56 15.30 -4.79
CA VAL A 79 -16.20 15.08 -5.26
C VAL A 79 -15.92 13.58 -5.23
N HIS A 80 -15.73 12.98 -6.39
CA HIS A 80 -15.37 11.58 -6.50
C HIS A 80 -13.91 11.35 -6.17
N ASN A 81 -13.60 10.24 -5.50
CA ASN A 81 -12.25 9.81 -5.19
C ASN A 81 -12.22 8.26 -5.09
N TYR A 82 -12.27 7.60 -6.25
CA TYR A 82 -12.28 6.14 -6.34
C TYR A 82 -11.69 5.63 -7.66
N GLY A 83 -11.56 4.31 -7.82
CA GLY A 83 -11.13 3.72 -9.08
C GLY A 83 -9.62 3.50 -9.21
N HIS A 84 -8.90 3.35 -8.09
CA HIS A 84 -7.44 3.30 -8.01
C HIS A 84 -6.85 1.91 -8.29
N GLY A 85 -7.62 0.92 -8.70
CA GLY A 85 -7.12 -0.44 -8.95
C GLY A 85 -6.39 -1.03 -7.74
N GLY A 86 -5.15 -1.46 -7.95
CA GLY A 86 -4.28 -1.96 -6.88
C GLY A 86 -3.58 -0.89 -6.05
N SER A 87 -3.65 0.38 -6.46
CA SER A 87 -2.84 1.48 -5.91
C SER A 87 -3.52 2.28 -4.79
N GLY A 88 -4.70 1.83 -4.31
CA GLY A 88 -5.53 2.60 -3.39
C GLY A 88 -4.81 3.10 -2.13
N TRP A 89 -4.10 2.24 -1.41
CA TRP A 89 -3.29 2.65 -0.26
C TRP A 89 -2.12 3.55 -0.69
N SER A 90 -1.40 3.13 -1.72
CA SER A 90 -0.18 3.81 -2.16
C SER A 90 -0.41 5.26 -2.59
N LEU A 91 -1.57 5.55 -3.19
CA LEU A 91 -1.94 6.90 -3.66
C LEU A 91 -2.89 7.64 -2.70
N SER A 92 -3.33 7.00 -1.62
CA SER A 92 -4.43 7.51 -0.78
C SER A 92 -4.29 8.97 -0.38
N TRP A 93 -3.15 9.39 0.16
CA TRP A 93 -2.92 10.76 0.58
C TRP A 93 -2.88 11.76 -0.56
N GLY A 94 -2.20 11.43 -1.66
CA GLY A 94 -2.07 12.32 -2.81
C GLY A 94 -3.39 12.51 -3.55
N SER A 95 -4.12 11.42 -3.78
CA SER A 95 -5.44 11.46 -4.39
C SER A 95 -6.45 12.20 -3.51
N SER A 96 -6.44 11.93 -2.20
CA SER A 96 -7.30 12.61 -1.24
C SER A 96 -6.97 14.10 -1.11
N ALA A 97 -5.69 14.48 -1.18
CA ALA A 97 -5.31 15.90 -1.18
C ALA A 97 -5.90 16.65 -2.39
N ARG A 98 -5.93 16.00 -3.56
CA ARG A 98 -6.58 16.56 -4.74
C ARG A 98 -8.10 16.66 -4.55
N ALA A 99 -8.75 15.60 -4.08
CA ALA A 99 -10.19 15.57 -3.85
C ALA A 99 -10.62 16.64 -2.81
N VAL A 100 -9.87 16.76 -1.71
CA VAL A 100 -10.14 17.76 -0.67
C VAL A 100 -9.94 19.17 -1.21
N ARG A 101 -8.93 19.42 -2.04
CA ARG A 101 -8.75 20.74 -2.68
C ARG A 101 -9.97 21.14 -3.50
N LEU A 102 -10.55 20.20 -4.26
CA LEU A 102 -11.78 20.44 -5.04
C LEU A 102 -12.98 20.69 -4.11
N ALA A 103 -13.13 19.90 -3.05
CA ALA A 103 -14.22 20.04 -2.08
C ALA A 103 -14.17 21.39 -1.35
N MET A 104 -12.99 21.84 -0.95
CA MET A 104 -12.80 23.06 -0.17
C MET A 104 -12.92 24.35 -0.98
N GLN A 105 -12.98 24.28 -2.33
CA GLN A 105 -13.32 25.44 -3.16
C GLN A 105 -14.70 26.04 -2.82
N ALA A 106 -15.62 25.23 -2.32
CA ALA A 106 -16.93 25.66 -1.85
C ALA A 106 -16.92 26.21 -0.40
N SER A 107 -15.75 26.28 0.25
CA SER A 107 -15.56 26.73 1.64
C SER A 107 -16.58 26.11 2.63
N PRO A 108 -16.80 24.78 2.63
CA PRO A 108 -17.79 24.15 3.49
C PRO A 108 -17.34 24.16 4.95
N SER A 109 -18.25 24.45 5.90
CA SER A 109 -17.99 24.27 7.33
C SER A 109 -18.09 22.80 7.77
N GLU A 110 -18.77 21.98 6.96
CA GLU A 110 -18.91 20.54 7.18
C GLU A 110 -18.95 19.77 5.87
N VAL A 111 -18.39 18.54 5.88
CA VAL A 111 -18.30 17.66 4.72
C VAL A 111 -18.72 16.24 5.12
N ALA A 112 -19.51 15.59 4.28
CA ALA A 112 -19.75 14.16 4.37
C ALA A 112 -18.71 13.39 3.52
N VAL A 113 -18.13 12.33 4.07
CA VAL A 113 -17.29 11.40 3.35
C VAL A 113 -18.01 10.05 3.26
N ILE A 114 -18.21 9.52 2.06
CA ILE A 114 -18.87 8.24 1.85
C ILE A 114 -17.83 7.16 1.63
N GLY A 115 -17.75 6.21 2.58
CA GLY A 115 -16.74 5.15 2.61
C GLY A 115 -15.68 5.39 3.69
N CYS A 116 -15.23 4.28 4.32
CA CYS A 116 -14.25 4.27 5.42
C CYS A 116 -13.04 3.37 5.11
N GLY A 117 -12.71 3.21 3.84
CA GLY A 117 -11.47 2.58 3.38
C GLY A 117 -10.30 3.57 3.35
N ALA A 118 -9.19 3.19 2.71
CA ALA A 118 -7.98 4.01 2.62
C ALA A 118 -8.28 5.44 2.11
N LEU A 119 -9.02 5.57 1.00
CA LEU A 119 -9.36 6.87 0.40
C LEU A 119 -10.31 7.68 1.29
N GLY A 120 -11.27 7.02 1.93
CA GLY A 120 -12.25 7.68 2.80
C GLY A 120 -11.59 8.27 4.06
N LEU A 121 -10.75 7.49 4.74
CA LEU A 121 -10.04 7.95 5.94
C LEU A 121 -9.07 9.08 5.62
N THR A 122 -8.25 8.95 4.58
CA THR A 122 -7.29 10.00 4.23
C THR A 122 -7.99 11.27 3.72
N SER A 123 -9.12 11.14 2.99
CA SER A 123 -9.95 12.30 2.62
C SER A 123 -10.55 12.98 3.85
N ALA A 124 -11.07 12.21 4.80
CA ALA A 124 -11.66 12.72 6.02
C ALA A 124 -10.65 13.50 6.87
N ILE A 125 -9.48 12.92 7.12
CA ILE A 125 -8.40 13.55 7.90
C ILE A 125 -7.91 14.83 7.22
N LEU A 126 -7.68 14.81 5.90
CA LEU A 126 -7.25 16.01 5.18
C LEU A 126 -8.32 17.09 5.17
N THR A 127 -9.59 16.72 5.11
CA THR A 127 -10.72 17.68 5.20
C THR A 127 -10.79 18.32 6.58
N GLN A 128 -10.58 17.56 7.67
CA GLN A 128 -10.46 18.11 9.02
C GLN A 128 -9.28 19.07 9.17
N ARG A 129 -8.12 18.68 8.63
CA ARG A 129 -6.91 19.53 8.59
C ARG A 129 -7.13 20.83 7.79
N ALA A 130 -8.06 20.81 6.83
CA ALA A 130 -8.49 22.00 6.09
C ALA A 130 -9.57 22.84 6.83
N GLY A 131 -9.95 22.47 8.06
CA GLY A 131 -10.81 23.24 8.95
C GLY A 131 -12.32 22.89 8.90
N ALA A 132 -12.73 21.89 8.11
CA ALA A 132 -14.14 21.48 8.08
C ALA A 132 -14.44 20.37 9.11
N ARG A 133 -15.65 20.35 9.65
CA ARG A 133 -16.16 19.20 10.41
C ARG A 133 -16.47 18.05 9.44
N VAL A 134 -16.14 16.83 9.83
CA VAL A 134 -16.32 15.67 8.96
C VAL A 134 -17.14 14.59 9.62
N THR A 135 -18.12 14.08 8.89
CA THR A 135 -18.83 12.83 9.19
C THR A 135 -18.54 11.82 8.08
N ILE A 136 -17.99 10.65 8.45
CA ILE A 136 -17.88 9.50 7.57
C ILE A 136 -19.19 8.70 7.64
N TYR A 137 -19.73 8.36 6.46
CA TYR A 137 -20.85 7.45 6.30
C TYR A 137 -20.37 6.21 5.56
N ALA A 138 -20.47 5.03 6.18
CA ALA A 138 -20.06 3.78 5.56
C ALA A 138 -20.76 2.57 6.19
N ARG A 139 -20.81 1.45 5.47
CA ARG A 139 -21.32 0.18 6.01
C ARG A 139 -20.44 -0.34 7.15
N GLU A 140 -19.13 -0.18 6.98
CA GLU A 140 -18.09 -0.78 7.81
C GLU A 140 -16.92 0.19 8.01
N GLN A 141 -16.19 -0.02 9.10
CA GLN A 141 -14.90 0.59 9.37
C GLN A 141 -13.78 -0.42 9.14
N LEU A 142 -12.52 0.04 9.03
CA LEU A 142 -11.38 -0.86 9.15
C LEU A 142 -11.45 -1.59 10.52
N PRO A 143 -11.15 -2.89 10.58
CA PRO A 143 -10.53 -3.72 9.53
C PRO A 143 -11.50 -4.45 8.59
N LEU A 144 -12.79 -4.18 8.62
CA LEU A 144 -13.79 -4.93 7.84
C LEU A 144 -13.91 -4.49 6.37
N THR A 145 -13.36 -3.33 6.04
CA THR A 145 -13.43 -2.78 4.67
C THR A 145 -12.56 -3.56 3.68
N THR A 146 -12.88 -3.44 2.39
CA THR A 146 -12.05 -4.00 1.30
C THR A 146 -10.57 -3.57 1.39
N SER A 147 -10.29 -2.34 1.86
CA SER A 147 -8.93 -1.84 2.03
C SER A 147 -8.10 -2.65 3.03
N ALA A 148 -8.71 -3.34 3.99
CA ALA A 148 -8.01 -4.19 4.95
C ALA A 148 -7.44 -5.47 4.30
N ARG A 149 -7.99 -5.86 3.15
CA ARG A 149 -7.61 -7.07 2.41
C ARG A 149 -6.48 -6.83 1.40
N ALA A 150 -5.85 -5.65 1.43
CA ALA A 150 -4.74 -5.33 0.56
C ALA A 150 -3.46 -6.07 0.98
N THR A 151 -2.53 -6.26 0.04
CA THR A 151 -1.22 -6.91 0.27
C THR A 151 -0.37 -6.12 1.28
N GLY A 152 -0.41 -4.79 1.19
CA GLY A 152 0.31 -3.91 2.10
C GLY A 152 1.67 -3.45 1.59
N GLU A 153 1.95 -3.55 0.30
CA GLU A 153 3.14 -3.03 -0.34
C GLU A 153 2.85 -1.67 -1.00
N TRP A 154 3.81 -0.74 -0.97
CA TRP A 154 3.70 0.53 -1.69
C TRP A 154 3.95 0.33 -3.19
N THR A 155 2.87 0.25 -3.95
CA THR A 155 2.84 0.03 -5.40
C THR A 155 1.89 1.02 -6.07
N PRO A 156 2.33 2.28 -6.26
CA PRO A 156 1.44 3.37 -6.69
C PRO A 156 0.97 3.27 -8.15
N ASP A 157 1.56 2.40 -8.95
CA ASP A 157 1.19 2.14 -10.36
C ASP A 157 0.52 0.77 -10.60
N SER A 158 0.21 0.02 -9.54
CA SER A 158 -0.42 -1.29 -9.69
C SER A 158 -1.83 -1.18 -10.27
N ARG A 159 -1.98 -1.55 -11.54
CA ARG A 159 -3.26 -1.50 -12.29
C ARG A 159 -3.97 -0.16 -12.14
N ILE A 160 -3.25 0.93 -12.40
CA ILE A 160 -3.78 2.28 -12.18
C ILE A 160 -4.63 2.78 -13.35
N ALA A 161 -4.28 2.41 -14.57
CA ALA A 161 -4.98 2.74 -15.81
C ALA A 161 -4.54 1.79 -16.93
N LEU A 162 -5.23 1.79 -18.09
CA LEU A 162 -4.67 1.28 -19.33
C LEU A 162 -3.92 2.39 -20.06
N ALA A 163 -2.80 2.05 -20.71
CA ALA A 163 -1.95 3.02 -21.36
C ALA A 163 -2.67 3.77 -22.50
N ASP A 164 -3.55 3.08 -23.23
CA ASP A 164 -4.34 3.62 -24.34
C ASP A 164 -5.62 4.36 -23.90
N LYS A 165 -6.02 4.26 -22.64
CA LYS A 165 -7.23 4.90 -22.08
C LYS A 165 -6.93 6.06 -21.14
N ALA A 166 -5.71 6.13 -20.63
CA ALA A 166 -5.29 7.21 -19.76
C ALA A 166 -5.21 8.53 -20.54
N ALA A 167 -5.64 9.63 -19.92
CA ALA A 167 -5.47 10.96 -20.50
C ALA A 167 -3.98 11.29 -20.72
N PRO A 168 -3.61 12.08 -21.74
CA PRO A 168 -2.21 12.38 -22.06
C PRO A 168 -1.41 12.98 -20.88
N ASP A 169 -2.05 13.74 -20.01
CA ASP A 169 -1.46 14.36 -18.81
C ASP A 169 -1.56 13.50 -17.56
N PHE A 170 -2.24 12.35 -17.63
CA PHE A 170 -2.46 11.50 -16.46
C PHE A 170 -1.16 11.06 -15.80
N GLY A 171 -0.10 10.78 -16.55
CA GLY A 171 1.19 10.41 -15.99
C GLY A 171 1.79 11.50 -15.08
N THR A 172 1.57 12.78 -15.39
CA THR A 172 2.00 13.93 -14.55
C THR A 172 1.15 14.03 -13.29
N LEU A 173 -0.17 13.93 -13.44
CA LEU A 173 -1.09 13.90 -12.32
C LEU A 173 -0.81 12.72 -11.37
N TRP A 174 -0.56 11.54 -11.92
CA TRP A 174 -0.20 10.36 -11.14
C TRP A 174 1.09 10.58 -10.35
N GLU A 175 2.12 11.17 -10.98
CA GLU A 175 3.39 11.48 -10.30
C GLU A 175 3.20 12.44 -9.14
N GLU A 176 2.41 13.50 -9.31
CA GLU A 176 2.06 14.44 -8.22
C GLU A 176 1.39 13.70 -7.05
N MET A 177 0.40 12.86 -7.34
CA MET A 177 -0.28 12.07 -6.31
C MET A 177 0.66 11.09 -5.62
N ALA A 178 1.51 10.39 -6.37
CA ALA A 178 2.45 9.42 -5.84
C ALA A 178 3.49 10.07 -4.91
N ARG A 179 4.07 11.20 -5.32
CA ARG A 179 5.05 11.96 -4.52
C ARG A 179 4.42 12.54 -3.26
N ALA A 180 3.23 13.12 -3.36
CA ALA A 180 2.51 13.64 -2.20
C ALA A 180 2.15 12.52 -1.21
N ALA A 181 1.67 11.40 -1.70
CA ALA A 181 1.35 10.24 -0.86
C ALA A 181 2.60 9.66 -0.21
N PHE A 182 3.68 9.46 -0.96
CA PHE A 182 4.95 8.96 -0.43
C PHE A 182 5.50 9.84 0.71
N LYS A 183 5.47 11.16 0.52
CA LYS A 183 5.88 12.12 1.56
C LYS A 183 5.08 11.92 2.85
N THR A 184 3.75 11.83 2.74
CA THR A 184 2.87 11.69 3.91
C THR A 184 2.99 10.30 4.56
N HIS A 185 3.14 9.21 3.77
CA HIS A 185 3.37 7.89 4.35
C HIS A 185 4.64 7.85 5.23
N ARG A 186 5.68 8.59 4.87
CA ARG A 186 6.91 8.68 5.67
C ARG A 186 6.70 9.31 7.04
N ASP A 187 5.67 10.15 7.22
CA ASP A 187 5.36 10.73 8.52
C ASP A 187 4.85 9.68 9.52
N TYR A 188 4.48 8.49 9.05
CA TYR A 188 4.04 7.34 9.85
C TYR A 188 5.15 6.32 10.14
N LEU A 189 6.38 6.56 9.69
CA LEU A 189 7.54 5.71 10.02
C LEU A 189 7.92 5.88 11.49
N GLY A 190 8.21 4.76 12.15
CA GLY A 190 8.67 4.77 13.54
C GLY A 190 7.59 5.08 14.58
N LEU A 191 6.33 5.23 14.19
CA LEU A 191 5.23 5.38 15.13
C LEU A 191 4.91 4.05 15.82
N PRO A 192 4.33 4.08 17.04
CA PRO A 192 3.84 2.89 17.73
C PRO A 192 2.89 2.07 16.84
N GLY A 193 2.98 0.72 16.90
CA GLY A 193 2.26 -0.16 16.00
C GLY A 193 2.90 -0.30 14.62
N THR A 194 3.97 0.47 14.34
CA THR A 194 4.71 0.41 13.06
C THR A 194 3.79 0.43 11.83
N PRO A 195 2.89 1.43 11.71
CA PRO A 195 1.89 1.47 10.64
C PRO A 195 2.51 1.46 9.23
N VAL A 196 3.70 2.07 9.09
CA VAL A 196 4.49 2.08 7.87
C VAL A 196 5.92 1.67 8.21
N GLU A 197 6.50 0.77 7.43
CA GLU A 197 7.88 0.29 7.60
C GLU A 197 8.64 0.26 6.27
N TRP A 198 9.95 0.36 6.34
CA TRP A 198 10.87 -0.08 5.28
C TRP A 198 11.39 -1.45 5.61
N ILE A 199 11.35 -2.36 4.64
CA ILE A 199 11.89 -3.70 4.77
C ILE A 199 12.76 -4.04 3.56
N ASP A 200 13.68 -4.99 3.73
CA ASP A 200 14.35 -5.64 2.61
C ASP A 200 13.36 -6.47 1.79
N GLN A 201 13.48 -6.44 0.48
CA GLN A 201 12.78 -7.35 -0.42
C GLN A 201 13.79 -8.09 -1.29
N TYR A 202 13.65 -9.39 -1.35
CA TYR A 202 14.50 -10.25 -2.18
C TYR A 202 13.70 -10.77 -3.38
N SER A 203 14.27 -10.60 -4.57
CA SER A 203 13.79 -11.24 -5.80
C SER A 203 14.70 -12.43 -6.12
N ILE A 204 14.10 -13.61 -6.20
CA ILE A 204 14.82 -14.89 -6.29
C ILE A 204 14.43 -15.59 -7.57
N SER A 205 15.44 -15.92 -8.40
CA SER A 205 15.26 -16.78 -9.56
C SER A 205 16.02 -18.10 -9.39
N ARG A 206 15.43 -19.19 -9.88
CA ARG A 206 16.08 -20.50 -9.99
C ARG A 206 16.42 -20.80 -11.45
N PRO A 207 17.46 -21.60 -11.70
CA PRO A 207 17.66 -22.14 -13.03
C PRO A 207 16.40 -22.91 -13.43
N ALA A 208 15.90 -22.70 -14.64
CA ALA A 208 14.87 -23.56 -15.19
C ALA A 208 15.42 -25.01 -15.26
N ALA A 209 14.76 -25.94 -14.62
CA ALA A 209 15.05 -27.35 -14.80
C ALA A 209 14.64 -27.72 -16.26
N GLY A 210 15.63 -27.72 -17.19
CA GLY A 210 15.39 -27.99 -18.61
C GLY A 210 14.92 -26.76 -19.41
N GLY A 211 15.85 -25.92 -19.82
CA GLY A 211 15.93 -25.26 -21.13
C GLY A 211 14.78 -24.36 -21.62
N SER A 212 13.83 -23.90 -20.84
CA SER A 212 12.96 -22.82 -21.25
C SER A 212 12.89 -21.76 -20.15
N ALA A 213 13.09 -20.50 -20.51
CA ALA A 213 12.82 -19.38 -19.61
C ALA A 213 11.37 -19.54 -19.15
N ASP A 214 11.17 -19.71 -17.83
CA ASP A 214 9.86 -19.88 -17.22
C ASP A 214 9.09 -18.55 -17.31
N SER A 215 8.53 -18.28 -18.48
CA SER A 215 7.41 -17.39 -18.65
C SER A 215 6.20 -18.17 -18.12
N GLY A 216 5.94 -18.06 -16.82
CA GLY A 216 4.93 -18.82 -16.07
C GLY A 216 3.49 -18.56 -16.51
N ALA A 217 3.19 -18.80 -17.78
CA ALA A 217 1.84 -18.90 -18.32
C ALA A 217 1.44 -20.38 -18.33
N THR A 218 0.70 -20.81 -17.32
CA THR A 218 -0.06 -22.06 -17.41
C THR A 218 -1.19 -21.84 -18.42
N ASN A 219 -1.10 -22.54 -19.56
CA ASN A 219 -2.09 -22.58 -20.63
C ASN A 219 -3.37 -23.28 -20.18
N ASP A 220 -4.25 -22.60 -19.44
CA ASP A 220 -5.63 -23.09 -19.21
C ASP A 220 -6.66 -21.97 -19.01
N SER A 221 -6.40 -20.79 -19.56
CA SER A 221 -7.42 -19.77 -19.74
C SER A 221 -7.50 -19.39 -21.21
N VAL A 222 -8.69 -19.34 -21.76
CA VAL A 222 -8.99 -18.72 -23.06
C VAL A 222 -8.15 -17.44 -23.13
N ALA A 223 -7.20 -17.38 -24.08
CA ALA A 223 -6.22 -16.31 -24.18
C ALA A 223 -6.94 -14.98 -24.39
N ARG A 224 -7.26 -14.27 -23.29
CA ARG A 224 -7.67 -12.87 -23.37
C ARG A 224 -6.44 -12.08 -23.85
N PRO A 225 -6.59 -11.13 -24.78
CA PRO A 225 -5.49 -10.29 -25.20
C PRO A 225 -4.90 -9.60 -23.96
N ALA A 226 -3.58 -9.60 -23.85
CA ALA A 226 -2.89 -8.92 -22.76
C ALA A 226 -3.21 -7.42 -22.83
N LEU A 227 -3.78 -6.88 -21.76
CA LEU A 227 -4.03 -5.43 -21.64
C LEU A 227 -2.71 -4.72 -21.32
N ASP A 228 -2.52 -3.55 -21.94
CA ASP A 228 -1.37 -2.71 -21.67
C ASP A 228 -1.66 -1.80 -20.47
N PHE A 229 -1.29 -2.25 -19.28
CA PHE A 229 -1.40 -1.43 -18.07
C PHE A 229 -0.34 -0.33 -18.07
N ALA A 230 -0.75 0.90 -17.79
CA ALA A 230 0.13 2.03 -17.72
C ALA A 230 1.17 1.88 -16.60
N SER A 231 2.44 2.04 -16.92
CA SER A 231 3.55 2.02 -15.97
C SER A 231 4.25 3.37 -15.90
N TYR A 232 4.24 3.97 -14.71
CA TYR A 232 4.83 5.28 -14.46
C TYR A 232 6.01 5.25 -13.49
N ARG A 233 6.49 4.07 -13.08
CA ARG A 233 7.59 3.88 -12.11
C ARG A 233 8.83 4.73 -12.41
N ARG A 234 9.16 4.90 -13.67
CA ARG A 234 10.35 5.68 -14.06
C ARG A 234 10.27 7.13 -13.59
N ARG A 235 9.06 7.71 -13.47
CA ARG A 235 8.83 9.08 -13.01
C ARG A 235 9.16 9.31 -11.56
N ILE A 236 9.15 8.25 -10.76
CA ILE A 236 9.41 8.25 -9.31
C ILE A 236 10.58 7.35 -8.92
N ALA A 237 11.48 7.06 -9.86
CA ALA A 237 12.64 6.16 -9.63
C ALA A 237 13.62 6.70 -8.57
N ASP A 238 13.49 7.96 -8.20
CA ASP A 238 14.25 8.61 -7.12
C ASP A 238 13.66 8.36 -5.72
N LEU A 239 12.42 7.85 -5.62
CA LEU A 239 11.75 7.63 -4.33
C LEU A 239 12.08 6.28 -3.69
N THR A 240 12.52 5.33 -4.47
CA THR A 240 12.78 3.95 -4.00
C THR A 240 14.20 3.52 -4.33
N PRO A 241 14.84 2.73 -3.46
CA PRO A 241 16.14 2.13 -3.74
C PRO A 241 16.11 1.26 -4.99
N LYS A 242 17.27 1.17 -5.66
CA LYS A 242 17.43 0.32 -6.82
C LYS A 242 17.72 -1.12 -6.42
N TRP A 243 17.24 -2.06 -7.21
CA TRP A 243 17.61 -3.45 -7.09
C TRP A 243 19.11 -3.66 -7.29
N ARG A 244 19.73 -4.44 -6.41
CA ARG A 244 21.15 -4.79 -6.42
C ARG A 244 21.29 -6.30 -6.42
N ALA A 245 22.18 -6.83 -7.25
CA ALA A 245 22.53 -8.23 -7.18
C ALA A 245 23.20 -8.54 -5.83
N VAL A 246 22.84 -9.69 -5.25
CA VAL A 246 23.42 -10.22 -4.02
C VAL A 246 24.07 -11.54 -4.35
N PRO A 247 25.31 -11.84 -3.88
CA PRO A 247 25.89 -13.16 -4.04
C PRO A 247 24.97 -14.23 -3.46
N ALA A 248 24.72 -15.29 -4.23
CA ALA A 248 23.77 -16.33 -3.82
C ALA A 248 24.22 -17.06 -2.54
N ASP A 249 25.53 -17.22 -2.36
CA ASP A 249 26.16 -17.79 -1.19
C ASP A 249 26.05 -16.91 0.09
N ALA A 250 25.77 -15.62 -0.08
CA ALA A 250 25.50 -14.71 1.04
C ALA A 250 24.02 -14.78 1.52
N THR A 251 23.22 -15.68 0.97
CA THR A 251 21.80 -15.85 1.34
C THR A 251 21.49 -17.34 1.60
N PRO A 252 20.48 -17.64 2.43
CA PRO A 252 20.06 -19.01 2.67
C PRO A 252 19.28 -19.64 1.50
N PHE A 253 19.06 -18.86 0.43
CA PHE A 253 18.23 -19.30 -0.70
C PHE A 253 19.03 -20.11 -1.70
N LYS A 254 18.51 -21.29 -2.07
CA LYS A 254 19.06 -22.07 -3.18
C LYS A 254 18.57 -21.48 -4.50
N ALA A 255 19.30 -20.52 -5.02
CA ALA A 255 18.89 -19.72 -6.18
C ALA A 255 19.99 -19.63 -7.23
N ALA A 256 19.62 -19.37 -8.50
CA ALA A 256 20.56 -19.01 -9.56
C ALA A 256 21.00 -17.56 -9.46
N SER A 257 20.06 -16.69 -9.11
CA SER A 257 20.36 -15.29 -8.81
C SER A 257 19.45 -14.76 -7.72
N VAL A 258 19.99 -13.84 -6.96
CA VAL A 258 19.28 -13.09 -5.92
C VAL A 258 19.53 -11.61 -6.15
N ALA A 259 18.46 -10.83 -6.13
CA ALA A 259 18.53 -9.37 -6.08
C ALA A 259 17.81 -8.88 -4.82
N ARG A 260 18.32 -7.79 -4.23
CA ARG A 260 17.76 -7.13 -3.05
C ARG A 260 17.45 -5.68 -3.37
N SER A 261 16.34 -5.19 -2.84
CA SER A 261 15.99 -3.80 -2.74
C SER A 261 15.31 -3.57 -1.39
N GLU A 262 15.05 -2.33 -1.05
CA GLU A 262 14.24 -1.97 0.10
C GLU A 262 12.89 -1.44 -0.39
N ILE A 263 11.81 -1.83 0.27
CA ILE A 263 10.45 -1.41 -0.06
C ILE A 263 9.71 -0.86 1.16
N MET A 264 8.79 0.05 0.90
CA MET A 264 7.86 0.53 1.93
C MET A 264 6.66 -0.40 2.00
N ILE A 265 6.31 -0.83 3.20
CA ILE A 265 5.12 -1.63 3.47
C ILE A 265 4.17 -0.95 4.45
N PHE A 266 2.91 -1.34 4.40
CA PHE A 266 1.86 -0.92 5.30
C PHE A 266 1.40 -2.09 6.17
N ASN A 267 1.52 -1.96 7.48
CA ASN A 267 0.82 -2.82 8.44
C ASN A 267 -0.63 -2.37 8.48
N ILE A 268 -1.45 -2.89 7.58
CA ILE A 268 -2.77 -2.36 7.23
C ILE A 268 -3.69 -2.20 8.45
N VAL A 269 -3.67 -3.15 9.38
CA VAL A 269 -4.51 -3.11 10.59
C VAL A 269 -4.06 -1.97 11.49
N ASP A 270 -2.77 -1.88 11.78
CA ASP A 270 -2.22 -0.83 12.65
C ASP A 270 -2.32 0.55 12.00
N TYR A 271 -2.06 0.62 10.69
CA TYR A 271 -2.21 1.86 9.94
C TYR A 271 -3.66 2.35 9.93
N GLY A 272 -4.60 1.44 9.69
CA GLY A 272 -6.02 1.76 9.74
C GLY A 272 -6.49 2.23 11.12
N HIS A 273 -6.04 1.58 12.19
CA HIS A 273 -6.33 2.02 13.56
C HIS A 273 -5.73 3.40 13.85
N THR A 274 -4.49 3.65 13.45
CA THR A 274 -3.86 4.97 13.60
C THR A 274 -4.68 6.05 12.92
N LEU A 275 -5.07 5.82 11.66
CA LEU A 275 -5.88 6.78 10.91
C LEU A 275 -7.28 7.00 11.52
N LEU A 276 -7.94 5.94 11.99
CA LEU A 276 -9.23 6.05 12.67
C LEU A 276 -9.12 6.82 13.98
N ASN A 277 -8.09 6.57 14.77
CA ASN A 277 -7.83 7.29 16.01
C ASN A 277 -7.56 8.77 15.73
N ASP A 278 -6.71 9.09 14.77
CA ASP A 278 -6.45 10.47 14.35
C ASP A 278 -7.74 11.19 13.94
N PHE A 279 -8.59 10.52 13.15
CA PHE A 279 -9.86 11.04 12.71
C PHE A 279 -10.81 11.35 13.88
N PHE A 280 -10.94 10.44 14.85
CA PHE A 280 -11.83 10.63 16.00
C PHE A 280 -11.29 11.66 17.00
N ILE A 281 -9.99 11.65 17.27
CA ILE A 281 -9.33 12.64 18.15
C ILE A 281 -9.52 14.06 17.60
N ALA A 282 -9.52 14.22 16.26
CA ALA A 282 -9.80 15.49 15.60
C ALA A 282 -11.31 15.83 15.54
N GLY A 283 -12.17 15.13 16.30
CA GLY A 283 -13.60 15.41 16.39
C GLY A 283 -14.45 14.84 15.24
N GLY A 284 -13.90 13.90 14.47
CA GLY A 284 -14.62 13.21 13.40
C GLY A 284 -15.77 12.35 13.92
N GLN A 285 -16.80 12.23 13.12
CA GLN A 285 -17.97 11.39 13.42
C GLN A 285 -18.11 10.27 12.40
N PHE A 286 -18.48 9.08 12.87
CA PHE A 286 -18.83 7.95 12.02
C PHE A 286 -20.33 7.64 12.15
N ARG A 287 -20.98 7.41 11.01
CA ARG A 287 -22.37 6.94 10.94
C ARG A 287 -22.46 5.73 10.02
N ARG A 288 -23.01 4.66 10.52
CA ARG A 288 -23.28 3.48 9.70
C ARG A 288 -24.37 3.81 8.69
N ALA A 289 -24.06 3.65 7.40
CA ALA A 289 -24.98 3.87 6.30
C ALA A 289 -24.61 3.01 5.08
N ASP A 290 -25.60 2.60 4.32
CA ASP A 290 -25.46 1.85 3.06
C ASP A 290 -26.34 2.52 2.01
N PHE A 291 -25.74 3.34 1.14
CA PHE A 291 -26.45 4.06 0.10
C PHE A 291 -26.58 3.20 -1.15
N ARG A 292 -27.78 3.22 -1.75
CA ARG A 292 -28.12 2.50 -2.98
C ARG A 292 -28.23 3.41 -4.19
N THR A 293 -28.53 4.68 -3.95
CA THR A 293 -28.72 5.69 -5.01
C THR A 293 -28.01 7.00 -4.65
N PRO A 294 -27.62 7.80 -5.65
CA PRO A 294 -27.11 9.14 -5.41
C PRO A 294 -28.12 10.05 -4.68
N SER A 295 -29.43 9.86 -4.91
CA SER A 295 -30.48 10.64 -4.26
C SER A 295 -30.48 10.47 -2.74
N GLU A 296 -30.18 9.29 -2.22
CA GLU A 296 -30.03 9.05 -0.78
C GLU A 296 -28.84 9.85 -0.18
N ILE A 297 -27.79 10.02 -0.96
CA ILE A 297 -26.65 10.85 -0.57
C ILE A 297 -27.05 12.34 -0.55
N ALA A 298 -27.79 12.81 -1.57
CA ALA A 298 -28.32 14.18 -1.59
C ALA A 298 -29.26 14.43 -0.42
N ALA A 299 -30.08 13.44 -0.01
CA ALA A 299 -30.98 13.51 1.14
C ALA A 299 -30.27 13.69 2.49
N LEU A 300 -28.94 13.51 2.58
CA LEU A 300 -28.15 13.89 3.76
C LEU A 300 -28.17 15.41 4.03
N GLY A 301 -28.58 16.22 3.06
CA GLY A 301 -28.63 17.68 3.19
C GLY A 301 -27.26 18.34 3.32
N LYS A 302 -26.19 17.65 2.92
CA LYS A 302 -24.82 18.18 2.98
C LYS A 302 -24.49 18.89 1.68
N LYS A 303 -23.96 20.11 1.78
CA LYS A 303 -23.55 20.90 0.60
C LYS A 303 -22.37 20.29 -0.15
N VAL A 304 -21.49 19.60 0.57
CA VAL A 304 -20.28 18.96 0.00
C VAL A 304 -20.15 17.54 0.50
N VAL A 305 -19.94 16.63 -0.44
CA VAL A 305 -19.74 15.20 -0.22
C VAL A 305 -18.47 14.76 -0.95
N ILE A 306 -17.61 13.97 -0.29
CA ILE A 306 -16.51 13.27 -0.95
C ILE A 306 -16.87 11.78 -1.05
N ASN A 307 -16.97 11.29 -2.29
CA ASN A 307 -17.34 9.91 -2.58
C ASN A 307 -16.10 9.02 -2.70
N CYS A 308 -15.89 8.15 -1.70
CA CYS A 308 -14.79 7.19 -1.60
C CYS A 308 -15.30 5.74 -1.54
N THR A 309 -16.35 5.41 -2.28
CA THR A 309 -17.04 4.11 -2.19
C THR A 309 -16.32 2.96 -2.88
N GLY A 310 -15.14 3.20 -3.49
CA GLY A 310 -14.34 2.16 -4.13
C GLY A 310 -15.12 1.43 -5.22
N TYR A 311 -15.13 0.09 -5.20
CA TYR A 311 -15.88 -0.70 -6.18
C TYR A 311 -17.41 -0.52 -6.05
N GLY A 312 -17.91 -0.14 -4.89
CA GLY A 312 -19.33 0.20 -4.68
C GLY A 312 -19.85 1.34 -5.56
N ALA A 313 -18.95 2.20 -6.07
CA ALA A 313 -19.31 3.26 -7.01
C ALA A 313 -19.88 2.72 -8.34
N ARG A 314 -19.52 1.49 -8.75
CA ARG A 314 -20.10 0.85 -9.94
C ARG A 314 -21.63 0.78 -9.86
N ALA A 315 -22.16 0.27 -8.78
CA ALA A 315 -23.60 0.18 -8.60
C ALA A 315 -24.24 1.52 -8.21
N LEU A 316 -23.63 2.23 -7.24
CA LEU A 316 -24.17 3.46 -6.67
C LEU A 316 -24.26 4.61 -7.69
N TRP A 317 -23.22 4.78 -8.53
CA TRP A 317 -23.13 5.85 -9.53
C TRP A 317 -23.32 5.36 -10.97
N ARG A 318 -23.63 4.06 -11.15
CA ARG A 318 -23.73 3.42 -12.48
C ARG A 318 -22.47 3.65 -13.32
N ASP A 319 -21.30 3.60 -12.66
CA ASP A 319 -20.01 3.76 -13.35
C ASP A 319 -19.55 2.39 -13.90
N ASP A 320 -20.00 2.07 -15.10
CA ASP A 320 -19.65 0.82 -15.79
C ASP A 320 -18.20 0.78 -16.28
N THR A 321 -17.45 1.89 -16.16
CA THR A 321 -16.01 1.92 -16.45
C THR A 321 -15.17 1.30 -15.34
N LEU A 322 -15.77 1.02 -14.16
CA LEU A 322 -15.15 0.24 -13.10
C LEU A 322 -15.17 -1.25 -13.42
N VAL A 323 -14.00 -1.84 -13.55
CA VAL A 323 -13.81 -3.28 -13.74
C VAL A 323 -13.33 -3.91 -12.43
N PRO A 324 -13.93 -5.02 -11.98
CA PRO A 324 -13.44 -5.73 -10.81
C PRO A 324 -12.12 -6.41 -11.13
N VAL A 325 -11.13 -6.28 -10.24
CA VAL A 325 -9.92 -7.07 -10.32
C VAL A 325 -9.78 -7.85 -9.02
N ARG A 326 -10.15 -9.14 -9.09
CA ARG A 326 -10.08 -10.05 -7.96
C ARG A 326 -8.64 -10.16 -7.47
N GLY A 327 -8.44 -10.02 -6.19
CA GLY A 327 -7.19 -10.30 -5.51
C GLY A 327 -7.42 -11.21 -4.33
N GLN A 328 -6.57 -12.24 -4.20
CA GLN A 328 -6.57 -13.13 -3.06
C GLN A 328 -5.22 -13.09 -2.36
N ILE A 329 -5.22 -13.07 -1.05
CA ILE A 329 -4.04 -13.24 -0.20
C ILE A 329 -4.29 -14.37 0.82
N ALA A 330 -3.29 -15.22 1.04
CA ALA A 330 -3.25 -16.08 2.21
C ALA A 330 -2.46 -15.37 3.32
N ARG A 331 -2.92 -15.45 4.56
CA ARG A 331 -2.17 -14.98 5.72
C ARG A 331 -1.73 -16.17 6.55
N LEU A 332 -0.42 -16.26 6.78
CA LEU A 332 0.16 -17.24 7.70
C LEU A 332 0.27 -16.65 9.10
N ILE A 333 0.33 -17.53 10.10
CA ILE A 333 0.63 -17.13 11.48
C ILE A 333 1.83 -16.17 11.50
N PRO A 334 1.74 -15.01 12.20
CA PRO A 334 2.83 -14.04 12.25
C PRO A 334 4.16 -14.64 12.67
N GLN A 335 5.24 -14.17 12.06
CA GLN A 335 6.63 -14.42 12.44
C GLN A 335 7.35 -13.08 12.54
N LEU A 336 7.46 -12.53 13.75
CA LEU A 336 7.99 -11.19 13.99
C LEU A 336 9.51 -11.08 13.75
N ASP A 337 10.19 -12.21 13.70
CA ASP A 337 11.60 -12.36 13.35
C ASP A 337 11.84 -12.35 11.81
N VAL A 338 10.82 -12.55 10.99
CA VAL A 338 10.87 -12.37 9.54
C VAL A 338 10.63 -10.91 9.21
N ARG A 339 11.70 -10.20 8.77
CA ARG A 339 11.67 -8.77 8.45
C ARG A 339 12.03 -8.48 7.00
N TYR A 340 11.72 -9.40 6.11
CA TYR A 340 11.99 -9.26 4.69
C TYR A 340 10.85 -9.81 3.85
N GLY A 341 10.60 -9.17 2.71
CA GLY A 341 9.68 -9.65 1.68
C GLY A 341 10.41 -10.52 0.65
N LEU A 342 9.65 -11.32 -0.07
CA LEU A 342 10.15 -12.18 -1.16
C LEU A 342 9.31 -12.02 -2.41
N VAL A 343 10.00 -12.03 -3.54
CA VAL A 343 9.43 -12.33 -4.86
C VAL A 343 10.12 -13.59 -5.36
N TYR A 344 9.37 -14.67 -5.48
CA TYR A 344 9.88 -15.95 -5.93
C TYR A 344 8.91 -16.59 -6.91
N ARG A 345 9.36 -16.84 -8.15
CA ARG A 345 8.48 -17.24 -9.24
C ARG A 345 7.31 -16.24 -9.34
N HIS A 346 6.10 -16.71 -9.20
CA HIS A 346 4.86 -15.90 -9.21
C HIS A 346 4.28 -15.68 -7.79
N ILE A 347 5.08 -15.76 -6.76
CA ILE A 347 4.67 -15.54 -5.37
C ILE A 347 5.31 -14.26 -4.83
N LEU A 348 4.49 -13.39 -4.28
CA LEU A 348 4.89 -12.25 -3.46
C LEU A 348 4.61 -12.55 -2.00
N THR A 349 5.57 -12.23 -1.13
CA THR A 349 5.43 -12.37 0.31
C THR A 349 5.72 -11.06 1.02
N VAL A 350 4.85 -10.65 1.93
CA VAL A 350 4.99 -9.44 2.74
C VAL A 350 4.84 -9.79 4.22
N PRO A 351 5.86 -9.51 5.06
CA PRO A 351 5.85 -9.84 6.48
C PRO A 351 5.12 -8.76 7.28
N ARG A 352 3.79 -8.76 7.25
CA ARG A 352 2.99 -7.83 8.04
C ARG A 352 2.89 -8.30 9.50
N ARG A 353 2.57 -7.37 10.40
CA ARG A 353 2.41 -7.65 11.84
C ARG A 353 1.21 -8.56 12.15
N ASP A 354 0.15 -8.48 11.33
CA ASP A 354 -1.05 -9.31 11.43
C ASP A 354 -0.94 -10.66 10.71
N GLY A 355 0.20 -10.99 10.14
CA GLY A 355 0.49 -12.26 9.48
C GLY A 355 1.38 -12.11 8.27
N ILE A 356 2.08 -13.17 7.89
CA ILE A 356 2.84 -13.18 6.65
C ILE A 356 1.87 -13.34 5.49
N VAL A 357 1.78 -12.31 4.67
CA VAL A 357 0.96 -12.32 3.46
C VAL A 357 1.68 -13.10 2.37
N VAL A 358 0.97 -14.04 1.74
CA VAL A 358 1.41 -14.79 0.56
C VAL A 358 0.39 -14.55 -0.55
N GLN A 359 0.83 -14.01 -1.66
CA GLN A 359 -0.01 -13.70 -2.81
C GLN A 359 0.55 -14.34 -4.08
N SER A 360 -0.31 -15.02 -4.84
CA SER A 360 0.01 -15.46 -6.21
C SER A 360 -0.25 -14.33 -7.21
N PHE A 361 0.59 -14.27 -8.26
CA PHE A 361 0.41 -13.41 -9.43
C PHE A 361 0.79 -14.16 -10.73
N ALA A 362 0.41 -15.43 -10.81
CA ALA A 362 0.78 -16.34 -11.90
C ALA A 362 0.43 -15.83 -13.31
N SER A 363 -0.68 -15.08 -13.43
CA SER A 363 -1.11 -14.46 -14.70
C SER A 363 -0.67 -12.99 -14.81
N GLY A 364 0.36 -12.57 -14.05
CA GLY A 364 0.85 -11.20 -14.04
C GLY A 364 -0.22 -10.18 -13.66
N GLU A 365 -0.25 -9.05 -14.38
CA GLU A 365 -1.24 -7.99 -14.12
C GLU A 365 -2.67 -8.34 -14.55
N MET A 366 -2.83 -9.36 -15.40
CA MET A 366 -4.14 -9.87 -15.81
C MET A 366 -4.82 -10.72 -14.75
N GLN A 367 -4.12 -11.13 -13.68
CA GLN A 367 -4.72 -12.00 -12.66
C GLN A 367 -5.92 -11.35 -11.99
N GLY A 368 -7.07 -12.04 -12.06
CA GLY A 368 -8.34 -11.61 -11.50
C GLY A 368 -9.02 -10.47 -12.26
N TYR A 369 -8.54 -10.09 -13.45
CA TYR A 369 -9.20 -9.07 -14.26
C TYR A 369 -10.59 -9.52 -14.70
N ASP A 370 -11.58 -8.67 -14.46
CA ASP A 370 -13.01 -8.91 -14.76
C ASP A 370 -13.57 -10.17 -14.05
N ASP A 371 -13.02 -10.48 -12.88
CA ASP A 371 -13.48 -11.58 -12.02
C ASP A 371 -14.20 -11.00 -10.79
N THR A 372 -15.47 -11.32 -10.64
CA THR A 372 -16.34 -10.88 -9.55
C THR A 372 -16.46 -11.88 -8.40
N ASN A 373 -15.75 -13.02 -8.48
CA ASN A 373 -15.83 -14.05 -7.46
C ASN A 373 -15.15 -13.61 -6.15
N GLU A 374 -15.92 -13.40 -5.11
CA GLU A 374 -15.42 -13.06 -3.76
C GLU A 374 -15.21 -14.30 -2.85
N ALA A 375 -15.50 -15.50 -3.34
CA ALA A 375 -15.24 -16.71 -2.55
C ALA A 375 -13.73 -16.99 -2.44
N PRO A 376 -13.22 -17.33 -1.25
CA PRO A 376 -11.84 -17.75 -1.07
C PRO A 376 -11.56 -19.08 -1.81
N ASP A 377 -10.47 -19.11 -2.60
CA ASP A 377 -9.93 -20.33 -3.18
C ASP A 377 -8.80 -20.86 -2.30
N ARG A 378 -9.13 -21.87 -1.48
CA ARG A 378 -8.17 -22.50 -0.58
C ARG A 378 -7.08 -23.24 -1.34
N ALA A 379 -7.40 -23.87 -2.46
CA ALA A 379 -6.43 -24.60 -3.26
C ALA A 379 -5.39 -23.66 -3.88
N GLU A 380 -5.79 -22.48 -4.37
CA GLU A 380 -4.85 -21.43 -4.81
C GLU A 380 -3.93 -20.99 -3.67
N ALA A 381 -4.48 -20.74 -2.48
CA ALA A 381 -3.73 -20.33 -1.30
C ALA A 381 -2.68 -21.40 -0.89
N GLU A 382 -3.09 -22.67 -0.86
CA GLU A 382 -2.21 -23.78 -0.51
C GLU A 382 -1.11 -24.00 -1.54
N ARG A 383 -1.42 -23.88 -2.83
CA ARG A 383 -0.41 -23.92 -3.90
C ARG A 383 0.62 -22.79 -3.74
N ALA A 384 0.17 -21.58 -3.46
CA ALA A 384 1.06 -20.44 -3.24
C ALA A 384 2.01 -20.67 -2.06
N VAL A 385 1.49 -21.14 -0.93
CA VAL A 385 2.28 -21.46 0.28
C VAL A 385 3.24 -22.60 0.02
N THR A 386 2.82 -23.64 -0.70
CA THR A 386 3.68 -24.78 -1.05
C THR A 386 4.83 -24.35 -1.96
N THR A 387 4.55 -23.50 -2.95
CA THR A 387 5.60 -22.92 -3.82
C THR A 387 6.61 -22.12 -3.00
N LEU A 388 6.15 -21.32 -2.07
CA LEU A 388 7.05 -20.58 -1.17
C LEU A 388 7.91 -21.51 -0.30
N ALA A 389 7.34 -22.62 0.19
CA ALA A 389 8.03 -23.60 1.02
C ALA A 389 9.26 -24.25 0.34
N GLU A 390 9.25 -24.34 -1.00
CA GLU A 390 10.37 -24.88 -1.78
C GLU A 390 11.69 -24.13 -1.57
N LEU A 391 11.63 -22.83 -1.23
CA LEU A 391 12.82 -22.03 -0.95
C LEU A 391 13.54 -22.46 0.34
N PHE A 392 12.80 -23.00 1.29
CA PHE A 392 13.27 -23.31 2.64
C PHE A 392 13.37 -24.81 2.90
N SER A 393 13.00 -25.64 1.92
CA SER A 393 13.13 -27.10 2.04
C SER A 393 14.58 -27.52 1.82
N PRO A 394 15.14 -28.45 2.66
CA PRO A 394 16.43 -29.07 2.35
C PRO A 394 16.33 -29.76 0.95
N ALA A 395 17.41 -29.69 0.15
CA ALA A 395 17.44 -30.44 -1.09
C ALA A 395 17.18 -31.93 -0.76
N ARG A 396 16.20 -32.54 -1.42
CA ARG A 396 16.12 -33.98 -1.43
C ARG A 396 17.45 -34.49 -2.01
N SER A 397 18.25 -35.14 -1.17
CA SER A 397 19.36 -35.95 -1.64
C SER A 397 18.76 -37.08 -2.51
N THR A 398 18.93 -36.93 -3.81
CA THR A 398 18.68 -38.04 -4.77
C THR A 398 19.79 -39.08 -4.66
#